data_daa6945a9083925caf350bbe034a3f59
#
_entry.id   daa6945a9083925caf350bbe034a3f59
#
_cell.length_a   1.000
_cell.length_b   1.000
_cell.length_c   1.000
_cell.angle_alpha   90.00
_cell.angle_beta   90.00
_cell.angle_gamma   90.00
#
_symmetry.space_group_name_H-M   'P 1'
#
loop_
_entity.id
_entity.type
_entity.pdbx_description
1 polymer ?
#
loop_
_entity_poly.entity_id
_entity_poly.type
_entity_poly.pdbx_seq_one_letter_code
_entity_poly.pdbx_strand_id
1 'polypeptide(L)'
;SLASEMPDDSKIGLVSDNQQMAQQLEQTKSDYFVFKTVSSEKEAQKQLKDEKIDSYMVLGTSDEQITGKLYAERSLGTTTELTIAQLLNQLQTYEKANNLDLTTEQLTSLSQPANFLKTKVSFDDKGQMTTGKDNTGIQIALSMGITILLFVIITSYSSIIAQEIASEKGTRIMEVILSSTTAQTHFYGKLTGVILVALTQIVIYALAFVLGYSQLKNLAVVEEVLDGISLQTIFGPTMILTLLFFVVGILVYSVLAALCGSLVSKPEDTAKAVQPVMYIGMIGYIIGISLGASDPQNIVIKVTSYIPFISSYIMPVRLATETASVFEAIISLVILVITGIVLAIFSARLYKSNVLVYSEGGMIQSLKQSLSILKNEQKKSV
;
A
#
# COMPACT_ATOMS: atom_id res chain seq x y z
N SER A 1 -23.34 -20.76 2.99
CA SER A 1 -23.80 -19.48 3.55
C SER A 1 -22.59 -18.58 3.79
N LEU A 2 -22.18 -17.83 2.75
CA LEU A 2 -21.03 -16.89 2.75
C LEU A 2 -21.49 -15.42 2.85
N ALA A 3 -22.58 -15.19 3.60
CA ALA A 3 -23.23 -13.87 3.64
C ALA A 3 -23.35 -13.28 5.06
N SER A 4 -22.35 -13.47 5.93
CA SER A 4 -22.46 -12.97 7.31
C SER A 4 -21.14 -12.56 7.97
N GLU A 5 -20.23 -11.93 7.22
CA GLU A 5 -19.19 -11.09 7.81
C GLU A 5 -18.99 -9.90 6.87
N MET A 6 -19.95 -8.97 6.88
CA MET A 6 -19.69 -7.61 6.43
C MET A 6 -18.66 -7.00 7.38
N PRO A 7 -17.68 -6.19 6.87
CA PRO A 7 -16.77 -5.47 7.74
C PRO A 7 -17.60 -4.63 8.72
N ASP A 8 -17.16 -4.55 9.97
CA ASP A 8 -17.76 -3.71 11.00
C ASP A 8 -17.94 -2.30 10.45
N ASP A 9 -19.21 -1.86 10.27
CA ASP A 9 -19.52 -0.53 9.77
C ASP A 9 -18.84 0.50 10.66
N SER A 10 -18.11 1.45 10.07
CA SER A 10 -17.45 2.50 10.84
C SER A 10 -18.47 3.25 11.68
N LYS A 11 -18.24 3.32 12.99
CA LYS A 11 -19.14 4.00 13.93
C LYS A 11 -18.77 5.46 14.05
N ILE A 12 -19.65 6.35 13.61
CA ILE A 12 -19.44 7.80 13.62
C ILE A 12 -20.34 8.45 14.67
N GLY A 13 -19.74 9.06 15.71
CA GLY A 13 -20.47 9.83 16.70
C GLY A 13 -20.98 11.14 16.12
N LEU A 14 -22.28 11.45 16.21
CA LEU A 14 -22.87 12.72 15.82
C LEU A 14 -23.07 13.61 17.03
N VAL A 15 -22.49 14.81 16.99
CA VAL A 15 -22.71 15.88 17.95
C VAL A 15 -23.42 17.03 17.23
N SER A 16 -24.61 17.40 17.66
CA SER A 16 -25.39 18.48 17.06
C SER A 16 -26.28 19.16 18.09
N ASP A 17 -26.40 20.47 17.99
CA ASP A 17 -27.38 21.25 18.74
C ASP A 17 -28.81 21.09 18.16
N ASN A 18 -28.93 20.68 16.89
CA ASN A 18 -30.19 20.40 16.22
C ASN A 18 -30.47 18.87 16.25
N GLN A 19 -31.35 18.48 17.19
CA GLN A 19 -31.71 17.08 17.38
C GLN A 19 -32.45 16.46 16.18
N GLN A 20 -33.23 17.23 15.42
CA GLN A 20 -33.95 16.73 14.24
C GLN A 20 -32.97 16.36 13.15
N MET A 21 -31.96 17.20 12.91
CA MET A 21 -30.89 16.95 11.93
C MET A 21 -30.07 15.71 12.30
N ALA A 22 -29.73 15.55 13.56
CA ALA A 22 -29.00 14.38 14.04
C ALA A 22 -29.82 13.10 13.85
N GLN A 23 -31.11 13.12 14.17
CA GLN A 23 -32.00 11.96 13.99
C GLN A 23 -32.20 11.58 12.51
N GLN A 24 -32.30 12.54 11.61
CA GLN A 24 -32.38 12.26 10.16
C GLN A 24 -31.13 11.54 9.65
N LEU A 25 -29.94 11.98 10.05
CA LEU A 25 -28.68 11.33 9.69
C LEU A 25 -28.56 9.93 10.34
N GLU A 26 -28.96 9.76 11.59
CA GLU A 26 -28.91 8.48 12.28
C GLU A 26 -29.82 7.42 11.65
N GLN A 27 -30.92 7.84 11.04
CA GLN A 27 -31.83 6.95 10.29
C GLN A 27 -31.33 6.60 8.88
N THR A 28 -30.32 7.30 8.40
CA THR A 28 -29.77 7.04 7.06
C THR A 28 -28.94 5.76 7.08
N LYS A 29 -29.32 4.79 6.26
CA LYS A 29 -28.58 3.54 6.08
C LYS A 29 -27.43 3.77 5.09
N SER A 30 -26.24 3.39 5.46
CA SER A 30 -25.07 3.34 4.59
C SER A 30 -24.40 1.96 4.71
N ASP A 31 -23.84 1.46 3.61
CA ASP A 31 -23.05 0.22 3.60
C ASP A 31 -21.61 0.41 4.14
N TYR A 32 -21.26 1.64 4.52
CA TYR A 32 -19.87 2.00 4.90
C TYR A 32 -19.76 2.48 6.36
N PHE A 33 -20.84 2.97 6.96
CA PHE A 33 -20.81 3.52 8.31
C PHE A 33 -22.19 3.61 8.96
N VAL A 34 -22.18 3.73 10.28
CA VAL A 34 -23.38 3.95 11.09
C VAL A 34 -23.19 5.18 11.94
N PHE A 35 -24.16 6.10 11.89
CA PHE A 35 -24.20 7.25 12.79
C PHE A 35 -24.78 6.89 14.14
N LYS A 36 -24.21 7.46 15.22
CA LYS A 36 -24.74 7.39 16.58
C LYS A 36 -24.74 8.76 17.20
N THR A 37 -25.90 9.23 17.65
CA THR A 37 -26.00 10.52 18.34
C THR A 37 -25.26 10.48 19.68
N VAL A 38 -24.45 11.50 19.95
CA VAL A 38 -23.68 11.66 21.18
C VAL A 38 -24.03 12.99 21.81
N SER A 39 -24.18 13.01 23.13
CA SER A 39 -24.73 14.14 23.88
C SER A 39 -23.85 15.41 23.89
N SER A 40 -22.55 15.25 23.71
CA SER A 40 -21.61 16.40 23.69
C SER A 40 -20.29 16.02 23.02
N GLU A 41 -19.54 17.05 22.58
CA GLU A 41 -18.22 16.86 21.99
C GLU A 41 -17.23 16.24 22.97
N LYS A 42 -17.29 16.56 24.26
CA LYS A 42 -16.45 15.95 25.30
C LYS A 42 -16.72 14.43 25.44
N GLU A 43 -17.99 14.05 25.35
CA GLU A 43 -18.36 12.63 25.41
C GLU A 43 -17.93 11.92 24.13
N ALA A 44 -18.04 12.55 22.96
CA ALA A 44 -17.57 12.01 21.69
C ALA A 44 -16.04 11.81 21.68
N GLN A 45 -15.27 12.78 22.19
CA GLN A 45 -13.83 12.66 22.37
C GLN A 45 -13.46 11.49 23.28
N LYS A 46 -14.20 11.32 24.38
CA LYS A 46 -13.98 10.18 25.29
C LYS A 46 -14.28 8.86 24.63
N GLN A 47 -15.38 8.76 23.88
CA GLN A 47 -15.76 7.52 23.16
C GLN A 47 -14.77 7.21 22.04
N LEU A 48 -14.22 8.21 21.35
CA LEU A 48 -13.17 8.03 20.36
C LEU A 48 -11.88 7.51 21.03
N LYS A 49 -11.46 8.11 22.14
CA LYS A 49 -10.31 7.65 22.91
C LYS A 49 -10.47 6.22 23.45
N ASP A 50 -11.69 5.85 23.89
CA ASP A 50 -12.03 4.54 24.41
C ASP A 50 -12.27 3.51 23.28
N GLU A 51 -12.01 3.87 22.00
CA GLU A 51 -12.22 3.06 20.79
C GLU A 51 -13.65 2.52 20.62
N LYS A 52 -14.66 3.23 21.19
CA LYS A 52 -16.07 2.87 21.07
C LYS A 52 -16.70 3.38 19.78
N ILE A 53 -16.13 4.44 19.21
CA ILE A 53 -16.43 5.03 17.91
C ILE A 53 -15.13 5.24 17.14
N ASP A 54 -15.16 5.17 15.81
CA ASP A 54 -14.00 5.32 14.94
C ASP A 54 -13.72 6.80 14.59
N SER A 55 -14.75 7.63 14.71
CA SER A 55 -14.70 9.08 14.48
C SER A 55 -15.91 9.76 15.09
N TYR A 56 -15.88 11.09 15.17
CA TYR A 56 -17.08 11.86 15.48
C TYR A 56 -17.19 13.08 14.57
N MET A 57 -18.41 13.51 14.33
CA MET A 57 -18.73 14.68 13.52
C MET A 57 -19.54 15.70 14.33
N VAL A 58 -19.06 16.93 14.33
CA VAL A 58 -19.78 18.07 14.93
C VAL A 58 -20.55 18.77 13.81
N LEU A 59 -21.87 18.77 13.94
CA LEU A 59 -22.78 19.44 13.03
C LEU A 59 -23.15 20.83 13.60
N GLY A 60 -23.07 21.82 12.76
CA GLY A 60 -23.47 23.19 13.07
C GLY A 60 -24.11 23.87 11.87
N THR A 61 -24.70 25.02 12.09
CA THR A 61 -25.20 25.89 11.03
C THR A 61 -24.49 27.25 11.16
N SER A 62 -23.85 27.71 10.07
CA SER A 62 -23.22 29.01 9.97
C SER A 62 -23.63 29.64 8.65
N ASP A 63 -24.10 30.91 8.70
CA ASP A 63 -24.54 31.67 7.52
C ASP A 63 -25.55 30.91 6.64
N GLU A 64 -26.53 30.25 7.25
CA GLU A 64 -27.54 29.41 6.60
C GLU A 64 -26.96 28.18 5.87
N GLN A 65 -25.70 27.83 6.15
CA GLN A 65 -25.07 26.63 5.63
C GLN A 65 -24.86 25.58 6.72
N ILE A 66 -25.14 24.33 6.40
CA ILE A 66 -24.80 23.21 7.26
C ILE A 66 -23.29 22.99 7.20
N THR A 67 -22.67 22.94 8.36
CA THR A 67 -21.24 22.66 8.51
C THR A 67 -21.06 21.37 9.28
N GLY A 68 -20.38 20.39 8.68
CA GLY A 68 -19.95 19.16 9.34
C GLY A 68 -18.44 19.14 9.52
N LYS A 69 -17.97 19.09 10.76
CA LYS A 69 -16.55 18.92 11.08
C LYS A 69 -16.33 17.49 11.56
N LEU A 70 -15.65 16.68 10.75
CA LEU A 70 -15.30 15.31 11.09
C LEU A 70 -13.94 15.26 11.78
N TYR A 71 -13.88 14.56 12.91
CA TYR A 71 -12.69 14.32 13.72
C TYR A 71 -12.42 12.81 13.77
N ALA A 72 -11.27 12.38 13.28
CA ALA A 72 -10.87 11.00 13.23
C ALA A 72 -9.37 10.87 13.52
N GLU A 73 -8.96 9.82 14.23
CA GLU A 73 -7.55 9.48 14.41
C GLU A 73 -6.96 8.83 13.16
N ARG A 74 -7.78 8.06 12.44
CA ARG A 74 -7.38 7.32 11.23
C ARG A 74 -8.26 7.73 10.05
N SER A 75 -7.79 7.51 8.83
CA SER A 75 -8.60 7.75 7.63
C SER A 75 -9.77 6.78 7.57
N LEU A 76 -10.98 7.30 7.33
CA LEU A 76 -12.18 6.50 7.10
C LEU A 76 -12.27 5.97 5.66
N GLY A 77 -11.38 6.44 4.77
CA GLY A 77 -11.41 6.15 3.34
C GLY A 77 -12.18 7.20 2.53
N THR A 78 -11.68 7.45 1.31
CA THR A 78 -12.22 8.48 0.42
C THR A 78 -13.70 8.27 0.10
N THR A 79 -14.13 7.01 -0.07
CA THR A 79 -15.53 6.67 -0.36
C THR A 79 -16.46 7.07 0.77
N THR A 80 -16.09 6.75 2.01
CA THR A 80 -16.86 7.10 3.22
C THR A 80 -16.96 8.62 3.36
N GLU A 81 -15.86 9.34 3.19
CA GLU A 81 -15.82 10.81 3.31
C GLU A 81 -16.67 11.50 2.24
N LEU A 82 -16.61 11.02 0.99
CA LEU A 82 -17.46 11.52 -0.10
C LEU A 82 -18.95 11.23 0.16
N THR A 83 -19.27 10.06 0.68
CA THR A 83 -20.66 9.70 1.02
C THR A 83 -21.20 10.61 2.12
N ILE A 84 -20.41 10.88 3.17
CA ILE A 84 -20.77 11.83 4.24
C ILE A 84 -21.01 13.24 3.66
N ALA A 85 -20.12 13.72 2.79
CA ALA A 85 -20.27 15.02 2.14
C ALA A 85 -21.55 15.09 1.29
N GLN A 86 -21.87 14.04 0.54
CA GLN A 86 -23.12 13.94 -0.22
C GLN A 86 -24.37 13.96 0.66
N LEU A 87 -24.34 13.24 1.79
CA LEU A 87 -25.45 13.26 2.76
C LEU A 87 -25.66 14.65 3.38
N LEU A 88 -24.58 15.35 3.73
CA LEU A 88 -24.67 16.72 4.23
C LEU A 88 -25.23 17.68 3.17
N ASN A 89 -24.86 17.51 1.89
CA ASN A 89 -25.42 18.30 0.79
C ASN A 89 -26.91 18.03 0.60
N GLN A 90 -27.34 16.76 0.68
CA GLN A 90 -28.77 16.39 0.60
C GLN A 90 -29.55 17.02 1.77
N LEU A 91 -29.00 16.93 2.99
CA LEU A 91 -29.61 17.52 4.18
C LEU A 91 -29.74 19.05 4.03
N GLN A 92 -28.72 19.73 3.56
CA GLN A 92 -28.76 21.18 3.30
C GLN A 92 -29.81 21.54 2.25
N THR A 93 -29.91 20.77 1.18
CA THR A 93 -30.92 20.99 0.13
C THR A 93 -32.32 20.82 0.69
N TYR A 94 -32.56 19.80 1.52
CA TYR A 94 -33.83 19.55 2.18
C TYR A 94 -34.22 20.68 3.14
N GLU A 95 -33.28 21.12 4.00
CA GLU A 95 -33.51 22.23 4.94
C GLU A 95 -33.84 23.55 4.20
N LYS A 96 -33.11 23.86 3.14
CA LYS A 96 -33.35 25.05 2.32
C LYS A 96 -34.67 24.98 1.54
N ALA A 97 -35.04 23.78 1.04
CA ALA A 97 -36.30 23.59 0.32
C ALA A 97 -37.54 23.77 1.20
N ASN A 98 -37.44 23.36 2.46
CA ASN A 98 -38.55 23.51 3.42
C ASN A 98 -38.86 24.97 3.78
N ASN A 99 -37.93 25.89 3.56
CA ASN A 99 -38.04 27.28 3.99
C ASN A 99 -38.48 28.25 2.88
N LEU A 100 -38.80 27.81 1.64
CA LEU A 100 -38.82 28.75 0.50
C LEU A 100 -40.01 28.63 -0.44
N ASP A 101 -40.66 29.81 -0.65
CA ASP A 101 -41.30 30.18 -1.92
C ASP A 101 -40.19 30.67 -2.86
N LEU A 102 -39.72 29.83 -3.77
CA LEU A 102 -38.43 29.94 -4.45
C LEU A 102 -38.33 31.00 -5.54
N THR A 103 -37.40 31.95 -5.40
CA THR A 103 -36.86 32.77 -6.49
C THR A 103 -35.64 32.08 -7.17
N THR A 104 -35.21 32.58 -8.34
CA THR A 104 -34.04 32.06 -9.08
C THR A 104 -32.74 32.12 -8.27
N GLU A 105 -32.57 33.17 -7.45
CA GLU A 105 -31.41 33.33 -6.54
C GLU A 105 -31.42 32.29 -5.43
N GLN A 106 -32.59 31.95 -4.94
CA GLN A 106 -32.79 30.93 -3.92
C GLN A 106 -32.51 29.52 -4.46
N LEU A 107 -32.88 29.23 -5.72
CA LEU A 107 -32.48 27.99 -6.40
C LEU A 107 -30.97 27.84 -6.50
N THR A 108 -30.25 28.92 -6.80
CA THR A 108 -28.78 28.91 -6.80
C THR A 108 -28.21 28.65 -5.40
N SER A 109 -28.83 29.22 -4.38
CA SER A 109 -28.42 29.02 -2.99
C SER A 109 -28.69 27.58 -2.49
N LEU A 110 -29.76 26.92 -2.96
CA LEU A 110 -30.04 25.51 -2.68
C LEU A 110 -28.97 24.56 -3.24
N SER A 111 -28.36 24.95 -4.35
CA SER A 111 -27.32 24.13 -5.01
C SER A 111 -25.93 24.33 -4.41
N GLN A 112 -25.77 25.25 -3.44
CA GLN A 112 -24.48 25.42 -2.78
C GLN A 112 -24.16 24.18 -1.91
N PRO A 113 -22.96 23.58 -2.07
CA PRO A 113 -22.57 22.42 -1.30
C PRO A 113 -22.39 22.76 0.18
N ALA A 114 -22.70 21.80 1.04
CA ALA A 114 -22.42 21.91 2.46
C ALA A 114 -20.90 22.03 2.71
N ASN A 115 -20.51 22.83 3.69
CA ASN A 115 -19.12 22.95 4.09
C ASN A 115 -18.74 21.73 4.96
N PHE A 116 -17.95 20.82 4.38
CA PHE A 116 -17.42 19.63 5.07
C PHE A 116 -15.94 19.83 5.36
N LEU A 117 -15.58 19.86 6.63
CA LEU A 117 -14.20 19.98 7.10
C LEU A 117 -13.81 18.73 7.88
N LYS A 118 -12.78 18.03 7.40
CA LYS A 118 -12.14 16.94 8.12
C LYS A 118 -10.97 17.49 8.93
N THR A 119 -10.87 17.13 10.18
CA THR A 119 -9.75 17.46 11.05
C THR A 119 -9.14 16.19 11.61
N LYS A 120 -7.87 15.94 11.31
CA LYS A 120 -7.11 14.84 11.91
C LYS A 120 -6.87 15.15 13.38
N VAL A 121 -7.14 14.18 14.23
CA VAL A 121 -6.89 14.29 15.67
C VAL A 121 -5.96 13.16 16.12
N SER A 122 -5.17 13.45 17.13
CA SER A 122 -4.36 12.45 17.85
C SER A 122 -4.45 12.74 19.35
N PHE A 123 -4.23 11.74 20.18
CA PHE A 123 -4.20 11.90 21.62
C PHE A 123 -2.74 11.78 22.09
N ASP A 124 -2.31 12.73 22.93
CA ASP A 124 -1.00 12.66 23.57
C ASP A 124 -0.99 11.64 24.73
N ASP A 125 0.19 11.39 25.32
CA ASP A 125 0.35 10.47 26.44
C ASP A 125 -0.49 10.84 27.68
N LYS A 126 -0.98 12.09 27.73
CA LYS A 126 -1.87 12.58 28.79
C LYS A 126 -3.35 12.50 28.39
N GLY A 127 -3.63 11.99 27.20
CA GLY A 127 -4.96 11.85 26.65
C GLY A 127 -5.60 13.18 26.22
N GLN A 128 -4.82 14.22 25.96
CA GLN A 128 -5.31 15.48 25.40
C GLN A 128 -5.35 15.36 23.88
N MET A 129 -6.49 15.77 23.30
CA MET A 129 -6.68 15.80 21.85
C MET A 129 -5.83 16.92 21.25
N THR A 130 -4.97 16.56 20.30
CA THR A 130 -4.23 17.48 19.45
C THR A 130 -4.78 17.44 18.04
N THR A 131 -4.93 18.59 17.42
CA THR A 131 -5.40 18.72 16.03
C THR A 131 -4.21 18.91 15.11
N GLY A 132 -4.11 18.08 14.05
CA GLY A 132 -3.10 18.18 13.00
C GLY A 132 -3.70 18.59 11.66
N LYS A 133 -2.84 19.06 10.73
CA LYS A 133 -3.25 19.24 9.33
C LYS A 133 -3.62 17.87 8.74
N ASP A 134 -4.73 17.80 8.01
CA ASP A 134 -5.10 16.58 7.29
C ASP A 134 -4.29 16.44 5.99
N ASN A 135 -3.26 15.64 6.04
CA ASN A 135 -2.37 15.34 4.91
C ASN A 135 -2.73 14.02 4.22
N THR A 136 -3.90 13.43 4.53
CA THR A 136 -4.30 12.11 4.05
C THR A 136 -4.27 12.03 2.52
N GLY A 137 -4.73 13.05 1.80
CA GLY A 137 -4.68 13.07 0.34
C GLY A 137 -3.25 13.00 -0.21
N ILE A 138 -2.33 13.74 0.40
CA ILE A 138 -0.91 13.72 0.02
C ILE A 138 -0.27 12.38 0.36
N GLN A 139 -0.58 11.83 1.53
CA GLN A 139 -0.08 10.50 1.94
C GLN A 139 -0.57 9.38 1.02
N ILE A 140 -1.83 9.41 0.59
CA ILE A 140 -2.39 8.48 -0.39
C ILE A 140 -1.68 8.65 -1.73
N ALA A 141 -1.50 9.87 -2.23
CA ALA A 141 -0.81 10.12 -3.50
C ALA A 141 0.64 9.64 -3.46
N LEU A 142 1.35 9.87 -2.36
CA LEU A 142 2.73 9.38 -2.17
C LEU A 142 2.77 7.85 -2.11
N SER A 143 1.85 7.20 -1.38
CA SER A 143 1.80 5.73 -1.32
C SER A 143 1.48 5.10 -2.66
N MET A 144 0.60 5.71 -3.45
CA MET A 144 0.34 5.30 -4.83
C MET A 144 1.60 5.44 -5.70
N GLY A 145 2.28 6.59 -5.60
CA GLY A 145 3.53 6.84 -6.32
C GLY A 145 4.61 5.81 -5.96
N ILE A 146 4.78 5.52 -4.67
CA ILE A 146 5.72 4.49 -4.18
C ILE A 146 5.33 3.10 -4.71
N THR A 147 4.04 2.76 -4.69
CA THR A 147 3.55 1.45 -5.17
C THR A 147 3.79 1.28 -6.66
N ILE A 148 3.55 2.33 -7.46
CA ILE A 148 3.83 2.34 -8.91
C ILE A 148 5.33 2.19 -9.15
N LEU A 149 6.15 2.97 -8.46
CA LEU A 149 7.61 2.92 -8.56
C LEU A 149 8.16 1.53 -8.21
N LEU A 150 7.67 0.95 -7.11
CA LEU A 150 7.99 -0.41 -6.70
C LEU A 150 7.67 -1.43 -7.79
N PHE A 151 6.46 -1.35 -8.35
CA PHE A 151 6.03 -2.28 -9.40
C PHE A 151 6.93 -2.17 -10.64
N VAL A 152 7.23 -0.95 -11.10
CA VAL A 152 8.11 -0.73 -12.26
C VAL A 152 9.53 -1.26 -11.99
N ILE A 153 10.09 -0.99 -10.81
CA ILE A 153 11.44 -1.42 -10.47
C ILE A 153 11.50 -2.94 -10.30
N ILE A 154 10.59 -3.55 -9.53
CA ILE A 154 10.55 -4.99 -9.33
C ILE A 154 10.41 -5.72 -10.66
N THR A 155 9.50 -5.28 -11.53
CA THR A 155 9.30 -5.92 -12.83
C THR A 155 10.54 -5.77 -13.74
N SER A 156 11.17 -4.61 -13.74
CA SER A 156 12.39 -4.35 -14.52
C SER A 156 13.54 -5.24 -14.06
N TYR A 157 13.87 -5.24 -12.77
CA TYR A 157 14.97 -6.05 -12.24
C TYR A 157 14.70 -7.56 -12.35
N SER A 158 13.44 -7.97 -12.16
CA SER A 158 13.05 -9.36 -12.36
C SER A 158 13.26 -9.82 -13.81
N SER A 159 12.92 -8.96 -14.77
CA SER A 159 13.13 -9.24 -16.18
C SER A 159 14.62 -9.28 -16.53
N ILE A 160 15.41 -8.31 -16.05
CA ILE A 160 16.86 -8.24 -16.32
C ILE A 160 17.57 -9.49 -15.80
N ILE A 161 17.39 -9.85 -14.52
CA ILE A 161 18.11 -10.99 -13.93
C ILE A 161 17.71 -12.32 -14.60
N ALA A 162 16.43 -12.50 -14.92
CA ALA A 162 15.97 -13.69 -15.59
C ALA A 162 16.53 -13.80 -17.01
N GLN A 163 16.56 -12.67 -17.75
CA GLN A 163 17.09 -12.62 -19.11
C GLN A 163 18.60 -12.86 -19.14
N GLU A 164 19.37 -12.28 -18.21
CA GLU A 164 20.80 -12.52 -18.10
C GLU A 164 21.10 -14.02 -17.89
N ILE A 165 20.44 -14.65 -16.92
CA ILE A 165 20.64 -16.06 -16.62
C ILE A 165 20.22 -16.96 -17.80
N ALA A 166 19.08 -16.69 -18.43
CA ALA A 166 18.62 -17.43 -19.59
C ALA A 166 19.57 -17.28 -20.81
N SER A 167 20.10 -16.06 -21.01
CA SER A 167 21.07 -15.77 -22.08
C SER A 167 22.40 -16.50 -21.86
N GLU A 168 22.94 -16.44 -20.66
CA GLU A 168 24.19 -17.15 -20.32
C GLU A 168 24.06 -18.66 -20.49
N LYS A 169 22.89 -19.22 -20.12
CA LYS A 169 22.59 -20.63 -20.35
C LYS A 169 22.40 -20.94 -21.83
N GLY A 170 21.60 -20.14 -22.56
CA GLY A 170 21.30 -20.35 -23.96
C GLY A 170 22.53 -20.25 -24.89
N THR A 171 23.48 -19.39 -24.56
CA THR A 171 24.75 -19.23 -25.29
C THR A 171 25.87 -20.18 -24.83
N ARG A 172 25.60 -21.06 -23.83
CA ARG A 172 26.57 -21.93 -23.18
C ARG A 172 27.73 -21.22 -22.46
N ILE A 173 27.68 -19.91 -22.31
CA ILE A 173 28.63 -19.15 -21.49
C ILE A 173 28.60 -19.65 -20.04
N MET A 174 27.45 -20.11 -19.58
CA MET A 174 27.28 -20.72 -18.27
C MET A 174 28.26 -21.86 -18.00
N GLU A 175 28.55 -22.70 -18.99
CA GLU A 175 29.50 -23.84 -18.87
C GLU A 175 30.93 -23.31 -18.62
N VAL A 176 31.33 -22.24 -19.30
CA VAL A 176 32.62 -21.58 -19.10
C VAL A 176 32.71 -20.94 -17.72
N ILE A 177 31.68 -20.24 -17.28
CA ILE A 177 31.63 -19.63 -15.93
C ILE A 177 31.76 -20.72 -14.87
N LEU A 178 31.01 -21.83 -15.01
CA LEU A 178 31.01 -22.91 -14.03
C LEU A 178 32.28 -23.77 -14.04
N SER A 179 33.14 -23.59 -15.03
CA SER A 179 34.49 -24.19 -14.99
C SER A 179 35.43 -23.49 -14.00
N SER A 180 35.15 -22.22 -13.65
CA SER A 180 35.96 -21.39 -12.75
C SER A 180 35.30 -21.07 -11.40
N THR A 181 33.96 -21.25 -11.29
CA THR A 181 33.22 -20.96 -10.06
C THR A 181 32.07 -21.95 -9.85
N THR A 182 31.47 -21.94 -8.66
CA THR A 182 30.31 -22.79 -8.39
C THR A 182 29.00 -22.11 -8.83
N ALA A 183 28.00 -22.92 -9.21
CA ALA A 183 26.67 -22.39 -9.57
C ALA A 183 26.02 -21.56 -8.45
N GLN A 184 26.24 -21.93 -7.19
CA GLN A 184 25.74 -21.15 -6.05
C GLN A 184 26.44 -19.80 -5.91
N THR A 185 27.76 -19.76 -6.06
CA THR A 185 28.53 -18.50 -6.04
C THR A 185 28.08 -17.57 -7.16
N HIS A 186 27.87 -18.13 -8.36
CA HIS A 186 27.36 -17.36 -9.49
C HIS A 186 25.95 -16.80 -9.21
N PHE A 187 25.03 -17.61 -8.67
CA PHE A 187 23.69 -17.20 -8.29
C PHE A 187 23.70 -16.02 -7.29
N TYR A 188 24.45 -16.16 -6.21
CA TYR A 188 24.56 -15.09 -5.21
C TYR A 188 25.28 -13.85 -5.76
N GLY A 189 26.27 -14.03 -6.64
CA GLY A 189 26.94 -12.92 -7.32
C GLY A 189 25.98 -12.09 -8.17
N LYS A 190 25.10 -12.76 -8.94
CA LYS A 190 24.04 -12.10 -9.73
C LYS A 190 23.06 -11.32 -8.83
N LEU A 191 22.59 -11.95 -7.76
CA LEU A 191 21.70 -11.27 -6.80
C LEU A 191 22.35 -10.06 -6.17
N THR A 192 23.62 -10.18 -5.76
CA THR A 192 24.39 -9.06 -5.19
C THR A 192 24.53 -7.93 -6.21
N GLY A 193 24.81 -8.25 -7.47
CA GLY A 193 24.88 -7.27 -8.56
C GLY A 193 23.57 -6.48 -8.71
N VAL A 194 22.44 -7.18 -8.78
CA VAL A 194 21.10 -6.54 -8.87
C VAL A 194 20.83 -5.63 -7.68
N ILE A 195 21.15 -6.09 -6.46
CA ILE A 195 20.97 -5.29 -5.24
C ILE A 195 21.81 -4.01 -5.29
N LEU A 196 23.06 -4.10 -5.68
CA LEU A 196 23.96 -2.94 -5.77
C LEU A 196 23.45 -1.93 -6.80
N VAL A 197 22.96 -2.40 -7.96
CA VAL A 197 22.36 -1.53 -8.98
C VAL A 197 21.07 -0.88 -8.44
N ALA A 198 20.22 -1.64 -7.77
CA ALA A 198 18.98 -1.12 -7.15
C ALA A 198 19.31 -0.05 -6.08
N LEU A 199 20.29 -0.29 -5.21
CA LEU A 199 20.74 0.69 -4.21
C LEU A 199 21.30 1.96 -4.88
N THR A 200 22.10 1.82 -5.93
CA THR A 200 22.61 2.96 -6.72
C THR A 200 21.46 3.77 -7.30
N GLN A 201 20.43 3.11 -7.84
CA GLN A 201 19.24 3.76 -8.37
C GLN A 201 18.46 4.53 -7.30
N ILE A 202 18.32 3.97 -6.10
CA ILE A 202 17.69 4.66 -4.95
C ILE A 202 18.46 5.94 -4.62
N VAL A 203 19.79 5.86 -4.57
CA VAL A 203 20.63 7.04 -4.31
C VAL A 203 20.44 8.10 -5.39
N ILE A 204 20.42 7.71 -6.66
CA ILE A 204 20.18 8.64 -7.79
C ILE A 204 18.82 9.30 -7.65
N TYR A 205 17.76 8.55 -7.33
CA TYR A 205 16.42 9.10 -7.14
C TYR A 205 16.35 10.04 -5.93
N ALA A 206 17.02 9.70 -4.83
CA ALA A 206 17.10 10.58 -3.66
C ALA A 206 17.80 11.89 -3.99
N LEU A 207 18.93 11.83 -4.73
CA LEU A 207 19.65 13.03 -5.19
C LEU A 207 18.80 13.88 -6.15
N ALA A 208 18.13 13.24 -7.12
CA ALA A 208 17.23 13.93 -8.04
C ALA A 208 16.06 14.61 -7.29
N PHE A 209 15.51 13.95 -6.27
CA PHE A 209 14.48 14.52 -5.41
C PHE A 209 14.99 15.74 -4.65
N VAL A 210 16.16 15.66 -4.00
CA VAL A 210 16.75 16.77 -3.24
C VAL A 210 17.04 17.96 -4.15
N LEU A 211 17.62 17.72 -5.33
CA LEU A 211 17.91 18.77 -6.32
C LEU A 211 16.60 19.38 -6.87
N GLY A 212 15.62 18.55 -7.23
CA GLY A 212 14.32 19.01 -7.69
C GLY A 212 13.59 19.82 -6.63
N TYR A 213 13.58 19.35 -5.38
CA TYR A 213 13.04 20.10 -4.26
C TYR A 213 13.68 21.48 -4.10
N SER A 214 15.00 21.55 -4.14
CA SER A 214 15.72 22.83 -3.99
C SER A 214 15.35 23.87 -5.05
N GLN A 215 15.01 23.44 -6.27
CA GLN A 215 14.65 24.31 -7.40
C GLN A 215 13.15 24.65 -7.41
N LEU A 216 12.30 23.72 -6.98
CA LEU A 216 10.84 23.80 -7.16
C LEU A 216 10.07 24.22 -5.89
N LYS A 217 10.73 24.28 -4.73
CA LYS A 217 10.09 24.59 -3.43
C LYS A 217 9.33 25.92 -3.38
N ASN A 218 9.68 26.88 -4.24
CA ASN A 218 9.06 28.20 -4.31
C ASN A 218 7.85 28.24 -5.28
N LEU A 219 7.50 27.13 -5.93
CA LEU A 219 6.29 27.05 -6.75
C LEU A 219 5.08 26.84 -5.83
N ALA A 220 4.01 27.64 -5.98
CA ALA A 220 2.82 27.56 -5.14
C ALA A 220 2.24 26.14 -5.00
N VAL A 221 2.22 25.38 -6.08
CA VAL A 221 1.75 23.98 -6.08
C VAL A 221 2.65 23.08 -5.24
N VAL A 222 3.97 23.31 -5.27
CA VAL A 222 4.95 22.52 -4.51
C VAL A 222 4.91 22.92 -3.04
N GLU A 223 4.75 24.21 -2.75
CA GLU A 223 4.60 24.75 -1.40
C GLU A 223 3.35 24.16 -0.73
N GLU A 224 2.20 24.10 -1.41
CA GLU A 224 0.97 23.51 -0.91
C GLU A 224 1.12 22.01 -0.60
N VAL A 225 1.80 21.25 -1.48
CA VAL A 225 2.09 19.82 -1.26
C VAL A 225 3.08 19.61 -0.12
N LEU A 226 4.08 20.46 0.01
CA LEU A 226 5.17 20.31 0.98
C LEU A 226 4.85 20.90 2.36
N ASP A 227 3.98 21.91 2.45
CA ASP A 227 3.48 22.44 3.73
C ASP A 227 2.74 21.37 4.55
N GLY A 228 2.28 20.30 3.85
CA GLY A 228 1.70 19.12 4.47
C GLY A 228 2.70 18.04 4.90
N ILE A 229 3.98 18.12 4.46
CA ILE A 229 4.97 17.05 4.71
C ILE A 229 6.05 17.59 5.66
N SER A 230 6.03 17.17 6.92
CA SER A 230 7.13 17.50 7.83
C SER A 230 8.39 16.68 7.48
N LEU A 231 9.58 17.27 7.67
CA LEU A 231 10.85 16.54 7.55
C LEU A 231 10.92 15.32 8.48
N GLN A 232 10.23 15.36 9.62
CA GLN A 232 10.08 14.22 10.53
C GLN A 232 9.29 13.08 9.89
N THR A 233 8.31 13.37 9.04
CA THR A 233 7.55 12.35 8.31
C THR A 233 8.42 11.69 7.24
N ILE A 234 9.27 12.48 6.55
CA ILE A 234 10.18 11.98 5.51
C ILE A 234 11.31 11.12 6.10
N PHE A 235 11.88 11.51 7.25
CA PHE A 235 13.00 10.80 7.89
C PHE A 235 12.58 9.98 9.11
N GLY A 236 11.28 9.79 9.32
CA GLY A 236 10.72 9.02 10.42
C GLY A 236 10.86 7.49 10.24
N PRO A 237 10.55 6.71 11.29
CA PRO A 237 10.62 5.23 11.27
C PRO A 237 9.80 4.63 10.12
N THR A 238 8.68 5.24 9.77
CA THR A 238 7.78 4.83 8.69
C THR A 238 8.48 4.83 7.32
N MET A 239 9.25 5.87 7.02
CA MET A 239 9.99 5.96 5.76
C MET A 239 11.13 4.95 5.69
N ILE A 240 11.85 4.76 6.80
CA ILE A 240 12.93 3.75 6.89
C ILE A 240 12.34 2.35 6.63
N LEU A 241 11.21 2.01 7.26
CA LEU A 241 10.53 0.75 7.04
C LEU A 241 10.04 0.60 5.58
N THR A 242 9.48 1.65 5.00
CA THR A 242 9.08 1.66 3.59
C THR A 242 10.27 1.37 2.67
N LEU A 243 11.42 2.00 2.89
CA LEU A 243 12.64 1.72 2.14
C LEU A 243 13.15 0.29 2.35
N LEU A 244 13.04 -0.26 3.57
CA LEU A 244 13.40 -1.65 3.84
C LEU A 244 12.48 -2.62 3.08
N PHE A 245 11.15 -2.39 3.09
CA PHE A 245 10.22 -3.18 2.26
C PHE A 245 10.56 -3.10 0.78
N PHE A 246 10.96 -1.93 0.30
CA PHE A 246 11.40 -1.71 -1.07
C PHE A 246 12.62 -2.57 -1.40
N VAL A 247 13.71 -2.46 -0.61
CA VAL A 247 14.95 -3.20 -0.85
C VAL A 247 14.75 -4.70 -0.72
N VAL A 248 14.09 -5.15 0.34
CA VAL A 248 13.84 -6.58 0.58
C VAL A 248 12.87 -7.12 -0.47
N GLY A 249 11.87 -6.33 -0.89
CA GLY A 249 10.95 -6.69 -1.97
C GLY A 249 11.70 -6.95 -3.28
N ILE A 250 12.55 -6.01 -3.72
CA ILE A 250 13.39 -6.20 -4.92
C ILE A 250 14.20 -7.49 -4.82
N LEU A 251 14.82 -7.74 -3.66
CA LEU A 251 15.63 -8.93 -3.42
C LEU A 251 14.79 -10.21 -3.58
N VAL A 252 13.65 -10.30 -2.89
CA VAL A 252 12.81 -11.51 -2.87
C VAL A 252 12.25 -11.80 -4.27
N TYR A 253 11.80 -10.78 -4.99
CA TYR A 253 11.34 -10.92 -6.37
C TYR A 253 12.47 -11.28 -7.35
N SER A 254 13.66 -10.70 -7.15
CA SER A 254 14.84 -11.04 -7.97
C SER A 254 15.29 -12.49 -7.76
N VAL A 255 15.22 -13.01 -6.53
CA VAL A 255 15.48 -14.43 -6.25
C VAL A 255 14.52 -15.34 -7.02
N LEU A 256 13.21 -15.02 -6.99
CA LEU A 256 12.20 -15.79 -7.71
C LEU A 256 12.40 -15.69 -9.23
N ALA A 257 12.72 -14.49 -9.73
CA ALA A 257 12.99 -14.27 -11.15
C ALA A 257 14.25 -14.99 -11.64
N ALA A 258 15.31 -15.00 -10.83
CA ALA A 258 16.54 -15.74 -11.12
C ALA A 258 16.28 -17.26 -11.21
N LEU A 259 15.46 -17.79 -10.29
CA LEU A 259 15.02 -19.18 -10.36
C LEU A 259 14.25 -19.45 -11.65
N CYS A 260 13.26 -18.61 -11.98
CA CYS A 260 12.45 -18.75 -13.20
C CYS A 260 13.32 -18.67 -14.47
N GLY A 261 14.26 -17.71 -14.52
CA GLY A 261 15.21 -17.58 -15.64
C GLY A 261 16.11 -18.80 -15.82
N SER A 262 16.50 -19.49 -14.72
CA SER A 262 17.32 -20.71 -14.78
C SER A 262 16.58 -21.92 -15.39
N LEU A 263 15.24 -21.90 -15.36
CA LEU A 263 14.41 -23.00 -15.88
C LEU A 263 14.27 -23.01 -17.40
N VAL A 264 14.53 -21.89 -18.06
CA VAL A 264 14.45 -21.80 -19.53
C VAL A 264 15.83 -21.92 -20.16
N SER A 265 15.86 -22.42 -21.39
CA SER A 265 17.11 -22.66 -22.14
C SER A 265 17.29 -21.68 -23.30
N LYS A 266 16.28 -20.90 -23.62
CA LYS A 266 16.31 -19.89 -24.71
C LYS A 266 15.96 -18.52 -24.18
N PRO A 267 16.70 -17.47 -24.55
CA PRO A 267 16.42 -16.08 -24.14
C PRO A 267 15.02 -15.62 -24.53
N GLU A 268 14.47 -16.12 -25.65
CA GLU A 268 13.13 -15.77 -26.16
C GLU A 268 12.00 -16.25 -25.23
N ASP A 269 12.23 -17.32 -24.45
CA ASP A 269 11.25 -17.86 -23.50
C ASP A 269 11.27 -17.18 -22.13
N THR A 270 12.20 -16.23 -21.91
CA THR A 270 12.36 -15.54 -20.63
C THR A 270 11.10 -14.78 -20.24
N ALA A 271 10.44 -14.11 -21.19
CA ALA A 271 9.20 -13.38 -20.93
C ALA A 271 8.10 -14.29 -20.36
N LYS A 272 8.01 -15.55 -20.83
CA LYS A 272 7.08 -16.55 -20.29
C LYS A 272 7.52 -17.03 -18.91
N ALA A 273 8.83 -17.19 -18.71
CA ALA A 273 9.38 -17.67 -17.44
C ALA A 273 9.14 -16.67 -16.29
N VAL A 274 9.14 -15.39 -16.56
CA VAL A 274 8.93 -14.32 -15.56
C VAL A 274 7.44 -14.06 -15.25
N GLN A 275 6.50 -14.60 -16.05
CA GLN A 275 5.07 -14.40 -15.83
C GLN A 275 4.58 -14.68 -14.40
N PRO A 276 4.98 -15.76 -13.70
CA PRO A 276 4.57 -15.98 -12.31
C PRO A 276 4.98 -14.85 -11.38
N VAL A 277 6.19 -14.30 -11.58
CA VAL A 277 6.72 -13.16 -10.82
C VAL A 277 5.86 -11.91 -11.06
N MET A 278 5.54 -11.65 -12.34
CA MET A 278 4.71 -10.52 -12.75
C MET A 278 3.29 -10.61 -12.17
N TYR A 279 2.67 -11.80 -12.21
CA TYR A 279 1.31 -11.98 -11.68
C TYR A 279 1.23 -11.76 -10.16
N ILE A 280 2.21 -12.28 -9.41
CA ILE A 280 2.27 -12.05 -7.97
C ILE A 280 2.46 -10.55 -7.68
N GLY A 281 3.35 -9.88 -8.39
CA GLY A 281 3.58 -8.44 -8.28
C GLY A 281 2.33 -7.62 -8.64
N MET A 282 1.64 -8.01 -9.73
CA MET A 282 0.43 -7.35 -10.19
C MET A 282 -0.73 -7.46 -9.19
N ILE A 283 -0.88 -8.62 -8.52
CA ILE A 283 -1.87 -8.79 -7.44
C ILE A 283 -1.59 -7.79 -6.32
N GLY A 284 -0.34 -7.72 -5.82
CA GLY A 284 0.05 -6.77 -4.78
C GLY A 284 -0.15 -5.31 -5.20
N TYR A 285 0.22 -4.98 -6.43
CA TYR A 285 0.05 -3.66 -7.03
C TYR A 285 -1.43 -3.23 -7.12
N ILE A 286 -2.29 -4.11 -7.66
CA ILE A 286 -3.73 -3.81 -7.83
C ILE A 286 -4.40 -3.64 -6.46
N ILE A 287 -4.14 -4.53 -5.50
CA ILE A 287 -4.70 -4.41 -4.15
C ILE A 287 -4.22 -3.10 -3.50
N GLY A 288 -2.92 -2.78 -3.61
CA GLY A 288 -2.34 -1.57 -3.04
C GLY A 288 -2.97 -0.29 -3.58
N ILE A 289 -3.15 -0.19 -4.89
CA ILE A 289 -3.75 0.99 -5.53
C ILE A 289 -5.26 1.06 -5.30
N SER A 290 -5.98 -0.04 -5.52
CA SER A 290 -7.45 -0.01 -5.49
C SER A 290 -8.00 0.16 -4.10
N LEU A 291 -7.54 -0.64 -3.14
CA LEU A 291 -8.05 -0.62 -1.76
C LEU A 291 -7.24 0.32 -0.86
N GLY A 292 -5.95 0.50 -1.13
CA GLY A 292 -5.10 1.38 -0.31
C GLY A 292 -5.54 2.84 -0.31
N ALA A 293 -6.14 3.30 -1.40
CA ALA A 293 -6.67 4.66 -1.52
C ALA A 293 -8.12 4.79 -1.05
N SER A 294 -8.97 3.77 -1.32
CA SER A 294 -10.42 3.83 -1.07
C SER A 294 -10.79 3.36 0.33
N ASP A 295 -10.16 2.29 0.82
CA ASP A 295 -10.45 1.68 2.12
C ASP A 295 -9.19 1.06 2.74
N PRO A 296 -8.30 1.88 3.33
CA PRO A 296 -7.04 1.39 3.91
C PRO A 296 -7.21 0.46 5.12
N GLN A 297 -8.40 0.42 5.72
CA GLN A 297 -8.71 -0.44 6.87
C GLN A 297 -9.29 -1.79 6.49
N ASN A 298 -9.55 -2.02 5.21
CA ASN A 298 -10.13 -3.26 4.70
C ASN A 298 -9.37 -4.50 5.19
N ILE A 299 -10.12 -5.53 5.56
CA ILE A 299 -9.55 -6.80 6.03
C ILE A 299 -8.61 -7.45 5.00
N VAL A 300 -8.89 -7.29 3.71
CA VAL A 300 -8.03 -7.79 2.63
C VAL A 300 -6.65 -7.13 2.70
N ILE A 301 -6.60 -5.80 2.91
CA ILE A 301 -5.34 -5.05 3.07
C ILE A 301 -4.60 -5.53 4.34
N LYS A 302 -5.31 -5.68 5.46
CA LYS A 302 -4.70 -6.16 6.72
C LYS A 302 -4.06 -7.54 6.53
N VAL A 303 -4.79 -8.49 5.96
CA VAL A 303 -4.29 -9.87 5.76
C VAL A 303 -3.16 -9.91 4.73
N THR A 304 -3.33 -9.27 3.57
CA THR A 304 -2.35 -9.31 2.48
C THR A 304 -1.05 -8.58 2.83
N SER A 305 -1.08 -7.64 3.78
CA SER A 305 0.13 -6.96 4.26
C SER A 305 1.11 -7.87 5.01
N TYR A 306 0.71 -9.10 5.38
CA TYR A 306 1.59 -10.11 5.99
C TYR A 306 1.94 -11.24 5.02
N ILE A 307 1.32 -11.30 3.83
CA ILE A 307 1.63 -12.32 2.84
C ILE A 307 2.94 -11.92 2.14
N PRO A 308 4.00 -12.74 2.21
CA PRO A 308 5.26 -12.48 1.51
C PRO A 308 5.02 -12.19 0.03
N PHE A 309 5.87 -11.39 -0.57
CA PHE A 309 5.74 -10.76 -1.89
C PHE A 309 4.70 -9.64 -1.93
N ILE A 310 3.43 -9.91 -1.59
CA ILE A 310 2.33 -8.93 -1.61
C ILE A 310 2.59 -7.83 -0.56
N SER A 311 3.12 -8.21 0.61
CA SER A 311 3.45 -7.28 1.69
C SER A 311 4.40 -6.15 1.28
N SER A 312 5.27 -6.38 0.30
CA SER A 312 6.19 -5.36 -0.23
C SER A 312 5.46 -4.16 -0.83
N TYR A 313 4.24 -4.36 -1.34
CA TYR A 313 3.39 -3.31 -1.89
C TYR A 313 2.44 -2.74 -0.85
N ILE A 314 1.83 -3.62 -0.06
CA ILE A 314 0.70 -3.27 0.80
C ILE A 314 1.15 -2.62 2.11
N MET A 315 2.24 -3.10 2.73
CA MET A 315 2.68 -2.55 4.02
C MET A 315 3.16 -1.09 3.91
N PRO A 316 3.91 -0.66 2.86
CA PRO A 316 4.19 0.75 2.64
C PRO A 316 2.95 1.64 2.53
N VAL A 317 1.88 1.15 1.88
CA VAL A 317 0.60 1.87 1.80
C VAL A 317 -0.03 2.01 3.17
N ARG A 318 -0.09 0.92 3.96
CA ARG A 318 -0.63 0.95 5.32
C ARG A 318 0.16 1.87 6.25
N LEU A 319 1.48 1.90 6.11
CA LEU A 319 2.33 2.83 6.86
C LEU A 319 2.07 4.28 6.48
N ALA A 320 1.93 4.58 5.18
CA ALA A 320 1.67 5.92 4.69
C ALA A 320 0.27 6.43 5.08
N THR A 321 -0.74 5.54 5.12
CA THR A 321 -2.10 5.86 5.55
C THR A 321 -2.29 5.75 7.07
N GLU A 322 -1.22 5.46 7.82
CA GLU A 322 -1.23 5.30 9.29
C GLU A 322 -2.21 4.22 9.79
N THR A 323 -2.51 3.21 8.95
CA THR A 323 -3.38 2.07 9.28
C THR A 323 -2.60 0.85 9.78
N ALA A 324 -1.28 0.93 9.84
CA ALA A 324 -0.41 -0.05 10.47
C ALA A 324 0.54 0.62 11.47
N SER A 325 0.74 -0.03 12.60
CA SER A 325 1.76 0.37 13.57
C SER A 325 3.16 -0.04 13.09
N VAL A 326 4.19 0.63 13.63
CA VAL A 326 5.60 0.26 13.39
C VAL A 326 5.86 -1.20 13.75
N PHE A 327 5.23 -1.69 14.83
CA PHE A 327 5.37 -3.08 15.28
C PHE A 327 4.79 -4.08 14.27
N GLU A 328 3.60 -3.83 13.73
CA GLU A 328 2.99 -4.65 12.65
C GLU A 328 3.89 -4.69 11.41
N ALA A 329 4.46 -3.54 11.03
CA ALA A 329 5.36 -3.46 9.89
C ALA A 329 6.66 -4.26 10.12
N ILE A 330 7.23 -4.22 11.32
CA ILE A 330 8.41 -5.02 11.67
C ILE A 330 8.10 -6.52 11.57
N ILE A 331 6.96 -6.97 12.09
CA ILE A 331 6.55 -8.38 11.98
C ILE A 331 6.44 -8.79 10.51
N SER A 332 5.75 -8.00 9.69
CA SER A 332 5.61 -8.29 8.26
C SER A 332 6.97 -8.30 7.54
N LEU A 333 7.85 -7.35 7.85
CA LEU A 333 9.20 -7.30 7.28
C LEU A 333 10.02 -8.55 7.65
N VAL A 334 9.95 -8.99 8.90
CA VAL A 334 10.63 -10.21 9.37
C VAL A 334 10.11 -11.44 8.60
N ILE A 335 8.80 -11.56 8.42
CA ILE A 335 8.20 -12.65 7.63
C ILE A 335 8.72 -12.60 6.18
N LEU A 336 8.77 -11.42 5.57
CA LEU A 336 9.27 -11.23 4.20
C LEU A 336 10.76 -11.60 4.09
N VAL A 337 11.60 -11.17 5.04
CA VAL A 337 13.04 -11.49 5.10
C VAL A 337 13.27 -12.99 5.26
N ILE A 338 12.56 -13.64 6.20
CA ILE A 338 12.67 -15.09 6.41
C ILE A 338 12.28 -15.82 5.12
N THR A 339 11.17 -15.42 4.48
CA THR A 339 10.73 -15.99 3.21
C THR A 339 11.79 -15.80 2.12
N GLY A 340 12.39 -14.61 2.03
CA GLY A 340 13.46 -14.32 1.09
C GLY A 340 14.71 -15.19 1.30
N ILE A 341 15.13 -15.38 2.55
CA ILE A 341 16.27 -16.25 2.90
C ILE A 341 15.97 -17.71 2.52
N VAL A 342 14.81 -18.23 2.92
CA VAL A 342 14.40 -19.61 2.61
C VAL A 342 14.32 -19.80 1.10
N LEU A 343 13.72 -18.86 0.39
CA LEU A 343 13.63 -18.90 -1.07
C LEU A 343 15.00 -18.82 -1.73
N ALA A 344 15.91 -17.98 -1.25
CA ALA A 344 17.28 -17.85 -1.79
C ALA A 344 18.07 -19.15 -1.62
N ILE A 345 18.01 -19.77 -0.45
CA ILE A 345 18.70 -21.07 -0.19
C ILE A 345 18.12 -22.17 -1.08
N PHE A 346 16.79 -22.23 -1.18
CA PHE A 346 16.10 -23.22 -2.03
C PHE A 346 16.43 -22.99 -3.51
N SER A 347 16.34 -21.74 -3.97
CA SER A 347 16.64 -21.36 -5.35
C SER A 347 18.10 -21.62 -5.72
N ALA A 348 19.04 -21.34 -4.83
CA ALA A 348 20.47 -21.62 -5.08
C ALA A 348 20.77 -23.12 -5.27
N ARG A 349 20.06 -23.99 -4.54
CA ARG A 349 20.18 -25.45 -4.70
C ARG A 349 19.58 -25.91 -6.03
N LEU A 350 18.39 -25.42 -6.38
CA LEU A 350 17.74 -25.73 -7.67
C LEU A 350 18.53 -25.15 -8.83
N TYR A 351 19.10 -23.98 -8.67
CA TYR A 351 19.89 -23.31 -9.69
C TYR A 351 21.05 -24.19 -10.18
N LYS A 352 21.78 -24.86 -9.27
CA LYS A 352 22.85 -25.79 -9.61
C LYS A 352 22.37 -26.88 -10.57
N SER A 353 21.19 -27.45 -10.33
CA SER A 353 20.61 -28.48 -11.20
C SER A 353 20.06 -27.89 -12.51
N ASN A 354 19.39 -26.70 -12.43
CA ASN A 354 18.73 -26.10 -13.58
C ASN A 354 19.69 -25.62 -14.67
N VAL A 355 20.82 -25.01 -14.28
CA VAL A 355 21.75 -24.38 -15.25
C VAL A 355 22.50 -25.41 -16.12
N LEU A 356 22.57 -26.67 -15.67
CA LEU A 356 23.20 -27.77 -16.40
C LEU A 356 22.21 -28.62 -17.22
N VAL A 357 20.90 -28.39 -17.02
CA VAL A 357 19.85 -29.16 -17.70
C VAL A 357 19.28 -28.34 -18.86
N TYR A 358 19.46 -28.84 -20.07
CA TYR A 358 18.85 -28.30 -21.29
C TYR A 358 17.61 -29.13 -21.61
N SER A 359 16.43 -28.62 -21.24
CA SER A 359 15.15 -29.28 -21.50
C SER A 359 14.39 -28.51 -22.58
N GLU A 360 13.88 -29.24 -23.58
CA GLU A 360 12.98 -28.70 -24.60
C GLU A 360 11.51 -28.66 -24.14
N GLY A 361 11.21 -29.24 -22.97
CA GLY A 361 9.85 -29.47 -22.48
C GLY A 361 9.19 -28.34 -21.70
N GLY A 362 9.76 -27.12 -21.72
CA GLY A 362 9.19 -25.97 -21.04
C GLY A 362 9.49 -25.93 -19.54
N MET A 363 9.10 -24.77 -18.89
CA MET A 363 9.48 -24.42 -17.51
C MET A 363 9.02 -25.46 -16.46
N ILE A 364 7.79 -25.96 -16.56
CA ILE A 364 7.21 -26.89 -15.57
C ILE A 364 7.95 -28.26 -15.64
N GLN A 365 8.29 -28.72 -16.83
CA GLN A 365 9.02 -29.98 -17.00
C GLN A 365 10.45 -29.83 -16.48
N SER A 366 11.13 -28.72 -16.78
CA SER A 366 12.47 -28.41 -16.25
C SER A 366 12.46 -28.36 -14.72
N LEU A 367 11.45 -27.75 -14.11
CA LEU A 367 11.31 -27.71 -12.64
C LEU A 367 11.14 -29.11 -12.04
N LYS A 368 10.26 -29.95 -12.63
CA LYS A 368 10.04 -31.33 -12.16
C LYS A 368 11.32 -32.16 -12.28
N GLN A 369 12.06 -32.05 -13.39
CA GLN A 369 13.31 -32.72 -13.61
C GLN A 369 14.38 -32.32 -12.59
N SER A 370 14.53 -31.01 -12.34
CA SER A 370 15.50 -30.50 -11.37
C SER A 370 15.17 -30.90 -9.93
N LEU A 371 13.90 -30.92 -9.55
CA LEU A 371 13.47 -31.45 -8.26
C LEU A 371 13.77 -32.95 -8.11
N SER A 372 13.62 -33.73 -9.17
CA SER A 372 13.95 -35.17 -9.14
C SER A 372 15.45 -35.43 -8.97
N ILE A 373 16.29 -34.58 -9.58
CA ILE A 373 17.75 -34.65 -9.44
C ILE A 373 18.16 -34.34 -8.01
N LEU A 374 17.65 -33.27 -7.43
CA LEU A 374 17.92 -32.92 -6.02
C LEU A 374 17.51 -34.02 -5.04
N LYS A 375 16.34 -34.63 -5.24
CA LYS A 375 15.88 -35.75 -4.40
C LYS A 375 16.80 -36.96 -4.49
N ASN A 376 17.35 -37.23 -5.65
CA ASN A 376 18.28 -38.35 -5.85
C ASN A 376 19.69 -38.06 -5.30
N GLU A 377 20.17 -36.78 -5.35
CA GLU A 377 21.42 -36.38 -4.71
C GLU A 377 21.35 -36.57 -3.19
N GLN A 378 20.22 -36.15 -2.56
CA GLN A 378 20.01 -36.33 -1.12
C GLN A 378 19.99 -37.82 -0.69
N LYS A 379 19.45 -38.72 -1.52
CA LYS A 379 19.47 -40.17 -1.21
C LYS A 379 20.83 -40.79 -1.32
N LYS A 380 21.79 -40.22 -2.06
CA LYS A 380 23.16 -40.71 -2.20
C LYS A 380 24.11 -40.18 -1.14
N SER A 381 23.71 -39.13 -0.39
CA SER A 381 24.51 -38.51 0.67
C SER A 381 24.15 -38.98 2.09
N VAL A 382 23.18 -39.91 2.18
CA VAL A 382 22.80 -40.68 3.38
C VAL A 382 23.22 -42.13 3.17
#